data_7fe6f4c7a3c3c5eb67095bc0a32b54f0
#
_entry.id   7fe6f4c7a3c3c5eb67095bc0a32b54f0
#
_cell.length_a   1.000
_cell.length_b   1.000
_cell.length_c   1.000
_cell.angle_alpha   90.00
_cell.angle_beta   90.00
_cell.angle_gamma   90.00
#
_symmetry.space_group_name_H-M   'P 1'
#
loop_
_entity.id
_entity.type
_entity.pdbx_description
1 polymer ?
#
loop_
_entity_poly.entity_id
_entity_poly.type
_entity_poly.pdbx_seq_one_letter_code
_entity_poly.pdbx_strand_id
1 'polypeptide(L)'
;RCLEKDAEDRYQTARDVLLELKWVTEAGSRAGVPAPVAARRRSREMLAWRLVALGAAGVLIFGVKGILNRSDPPRPIEFTTPVPAGVVFIDTPKISPDGRTIAFSSADTSGAQRLWIRPLDSLESRALTNTENAGRPCWSPDSRFLAFMSDGKLKKIGIDGGPPQTICESKSRGDGSWGTKGTILFDGTPSDSVLWVSAGGGTPAPATRIDRANGETGSAWPHFLPDGRHFLFLGLTAKPDESYLKVGDLKSDKVVLLQKGNFSRIEYAEPGYIVYARERALLAQRFDARG
;
A
#
# COMPACT_ATOMS: atom_id res chain seq x y z
N ARG A 1 64.29 -13.47 63.83
CA ARG A 1 65.60 -14.06 64.29
C ARG A 1 66.43 -13.07 65.07
N CYS A 2 66.34 -11.76 64.94
CA CYS A 2 67.06 -10.77 65.77
C CYS A 2 66.63 -10.80 67.24
N LEU A 3 65.45 -11.29 67.56
CA LEU A 3 64.87 -11.35 68.90
C LEU A 3 64.63 -12.79 69.38
N GLU A 4 65.32 -13.81 68.82
CA GLU A 4 65.22 -15.21 69.20
C GLU A 4 65.74 -15.38 70.57
N LYS A 5 65.12 -16.28 71.39
CA LYS A 5 65.45 -16.50 72.78
C LYS A 5 66.84 -17.19 72.95
N ASP A 6 67.23 -18.03 72.01
CA ASP A 6 68.48 -18.71 72.01
C ASP A 6 69.55 -17.85 71.33
N ALA A 7 70.69 -17.70 71.98
CA ALA A 7 71.76 -16.79 71.53
C ALA A 7 72.42 -17.25 70.22
N GLU A 8 72.38 -18.57 69.94
CA GLU A 8 72.99 -19.17 68.76
C GLU A 8 72.09 -19.00 67.51
N ASP A 9 70.80 -18.84 67.70
CA ASP A 9 69.85 -18.64 66.64
C ASP A 9 69.68 -17.17 66.22
N ARG A 10 70.44 -16.28 66.85
CA ARG A 10 70.45 -14.85 66.50
C ARG A 10 71.41 -14.54 65.38
N TYR A 11 71.13 -13.57 64.56
CA TYR A 11 72.11 -13.05 63.62
C TYR A 11 73.37 -12.54 64.37
N GLN A 12 74.49 -13.13 64.05
CA GLN A 12 75.74 -12.83 64.72
C GLN A 12 76.45 -11.58 64.16
N THR A 13 76.19 -11.25 62.94
CA THR A 13 76.77 -10.06 62.30
C THR A 13 75.70 -9.29 61.45
N ALA A 14 75.94 -8.00 61.27
CA ALA A 14 75.13 -7.17 60.39
C ALA A 14 75.15 -7.69 58.95
N ARG A 15 76.18 -8.45 58.60
CA ARG A 15 76.28 -9.07 57.25
C ARG A 15 75.27 -10.20 57.02
N ASP A 16 74.98 -10.96 58.09
CA ASP A 16 73.97 -12.04 58.01
C ASP A 16 72.58 -11.49 57.80
N VAL A 17 72.22 -10.39 58.46
CA VAL A 17 71.00 -9.67 58.28
C VAL A 17 70.94 -9.12 56.85
N LEU A 18 72.03 -8.58 56.34
CA LEU A 18 72.06 -8.00 54.99
C LEU A 18 71.94 -9.07 53.91
N LEU A 19 72.55 -10.27 54.13
CA LEU A 19 72.38 -11.40 53.19
C LEU A 19 70.97 -11.93 53.15
N GLU A 20 70.28 -12.01 54.29
CA GLU A 20 68.90 -12.45 54.35
C GLU A 20 67.91 -11.41 53.72
N LEU A 21 68.16 -10.14 53.98
CA LEU A 21 67.37 -9.05 53.30
C LEU A 21 67.65 -9.04 51.82
N LYS A 22 68.86 -9.32 51.37
CA LYS A 22 69.21 -9.43 49.97
C LYS A 22 68.47 -10.63 49.31
N TRP A 23 68.46 -11.77 50.01
CA TRP A 23 67.73 -12.95 49.58
C TRP A 23 66.19 -12.70 49.49
N VAL A 24 65.64 -11.99 50.49
CA VAL A 24 64.22 -11.61 50.49
C VAL A 24 63.88 -10.68 49.30
N THR A 25 64.73 -9.74 48.96
CA THR A 25 64.56 -8.86 47.83
C THR A 25 64.71 -9.59 46.48
N GLU A 26 65.66 -10.51 46.38
CA GLU A 26 65.86 -11.30 45.16
C GLU A 26 64.81 -12.43 45.00
N ALA A 27 64.40 -13.07 46.08
CA ALA A 27 63.35 -14.09 46.08
C ALA A 27 61.94 -13.45 45.80
N GLY A 28 61.76 -12.27 46.35
CA GLY A 28 60.47 -11.49 46.06
C GLY A 28 60.36 -11.12 44.63
N SER A 29 61.49 -10.96 43.91
CA SER A 29 61.45 -10.65 42.45
C SER A 29 61.24 -11.88 41.56
N ARG A 30 61.31 -13.10 42.10
CA ARG A 30 61.09 -14.36 41.33
C ARG A 30 59.82 -15.10 41.68
N ALA A 31 59.07 -14.66 42.67
CA ALA A 31 57.69 -15.12 42.83
C ALA A 31 56.84 -14.50 41.69
N GLY A 32 56.83 -15.23 40.57
CA GLY A 32 56.00 -14.87 39.42
C GLY A 32 54.52 -14.76 39.86
N VAL A 33 54.04 -13.54 40.03
CA VAL A 33 52.65 -13.26 40.18
C VAL A 33 52.04 -13.78 38.91
N PRO A 34 51.02 -14.69 38.91
CA PRO A 34 50.35 -15.11 37.71
C PRO A 34 49.79 -13.85 37.03
N ALA A 35 50.14 -13.68 35.76
CA ALA A 35 49.66 -12.55 34.95
C ALA A 35 48.17 -12.35 35.11
N PRO A 36 47.70 -11.12 35.23
CA PRO A 36 46.46 -10.77 35.91
C PRO A 36 45.24 -11.26 35.18
N VAL A 37 44.42 -11.98 35.86
CA VAL A 37 43.00 -12.20 35.54
C VAL A 37 42.26 -10.86 35.24
N ALA A 38 42.82 -9.74 35.73
CA ALA A 38 42.36 -8.37 35.48
C ALA A 38 42.37 -7.94 33.99
N ALA A 39 43.35 -8.39 33.17
CA ALA A 39 43.39 -8.01 31.75
C ALA A 39 42.27 -8.70 30.95
N ARG A 40 41.92 -9.93 31.32
CA ARG A 40 40.84 -10.68 30.68
C ARG A 40 39.45 -10.16 31.09
N ARG A 41 39.31 -9.58 32.26
CA ARG A 41 38.06 -8.96 32.74
C ARG A 41 37.83 -7.62 32.06
N ARG A 42 38.88 -6.80 31.91
CA ARG A 42 38.83 -5.48 31.25
C ARG A 42 38.50 -5.60 29.76
N SER A 43 38.98 -6.64 29.07
CA SER A 43 38.63 -6.88 27.67
C SER A 43 37.17 -7.33 27.50
N ARG A 44 36.65 -8.12 28.43
CA ARG A 44 35.20 -8.52 28.44
C ARG A 44 34.28 -7.34 28.75
N GLU A 45 34.68 -6.49 29.68
CA GLU A 45 33.92 -5.27 30.00
C GLU A 45 33.96 -4.29 28.83
N MET A 46 35.07 -4.08 28.15
CA MET A 46 35.13 -3.27 26.93
C MET A 46 34.30 -3.85 25.79
N LEU A 47 34.26 -5.18 25.64
CA LEU A 47 33.42 -5.83 24.66
C LEU A 47 31.93 -5.63 24.98
N ALA A 48 31.54 -5.78 26.23
CA ALA A 48 30.18 -5.53 26.71
C ALA A 48 29.75 -4.07 26.46
N TRP A 49 30.58 -3.10 26.75
CA TRP A 49 30.34 -1.69 26.49
C TRP A 49 30.26 -1.36 24.99
N ARG A 50 31.04 -2.03 24.14
CA ARG A 50 30.97 -1.91 22.67
C ARG A 50 29.63 -2.46 22.15
N LEU A 51 29.14 -3.58 22.66
CA LEU A 51 27.85 -4.14 22.29
C LEU A 51 26.69 -3.26 22.73
N VAL A 52 26.76 -2.67 23.93
CA VAL A 52 25.78 -1.71 24.43
C VAL A 52 25.77 -0.44 23.56
N ALA A 53 26.95 0.07 23.21
CA ALA A 53 27.08 1.24 22.33
C ALA A 53 26.52 0.98 20.91
N LEU A 54 26.80 -0.22 20.35
CA LEU A 54 26.24 -0.64 19.07
C LEU A 54 24.70 -0.80 19.12
N GLY A 55 24.20 -1.38 20.20
CA GLY A 55 22.76 -1.49 20.44
C GLY A 55 22.08 -0.12 20.57
N ALA A 56 22.68 0.80 21.34
CA ALA A 56 22.18 2.17 21.48
C ALA A 56 22.23 2.95 20.15
N ALA A 57 23.30 2.79 19.38
CA ALA A 57 23.40 3.38 18.03
C ALA A 57 22.35 2.81 17.09
N GLY A 58 22.07 1.50 17.13
CA GLY A 58 21.01 0.86 16.37
C GLY A 58 19.63 1.42 16.72
N VAL A 59 19.30 1.51 18.01
CA VAL A 59 18.03 2.10 18.49
C VAL A 59 17.89 3.57 18.07
N LEU A 60 19.00 4.34 18.14
CA LEU A 60 19.01 5.74 17.68
C LEU A 60 18.78 5.85 16.17
N ILE A 61 19.44 5.03 15.36
CA ILE A 61 19.29 5.03 13.90
C ILE A 61 17.87 4.59 13.51
N PHE A 62 17.33 3.54 14.14
CA PHE A 62 15.96 3.09 13.89
C PHE A 62 14.93 4.10 14.42
N GLY A 63 15.16 4.70 15.58
CA GLY A 63 14.32 5.75 16.14
C GLY A 63 14.29 7.00 15.26
N VAL A 64 15.45 7.48 14.82
CA VAL A 64 15.57 8.63 13.92
C VAL A 64 14.95 8.33 12.55
N LYS A 65 15.19 7.14 11.97
CA LYS A 65 14.48 6.72 10.75
C LYS A 65 12.97 6.65 10.94
N GLY A 66 12.49 6.17 12.08
CA GLY A 66 11.05 6.14 12.39
C GLY A 66 10.44 7.54 12.54
N ILE A 67 11.20 8.51 13.04
CA ILE A 67 10.76 9.92 13.15
C ILE A 67 10.83 10.63 11.80
N LEU A 68 11.90 10.41 11.03
CA LEU A 68 12.08 11.01 9.70
C LEU A 68 11.13 10.43 8.64
N ASN A 69 10.69 9.17 8.80
CA ASN A 69 9.70 8.53 7.94
C ASN A 69 8.25 8.71 8.45
N ARG A 70 7.99 9.53 9.46
CA ARG A 70 6.65 9.97 9.73
C ARG A 70 6.21 10.88 8.60
N SER A 71 5.65 10.30 7.56
CA SER A 71 4.84 11.06 6.60
C SER A 71 3.74 11.71 7.41
N ASP A 72 3.64 13.03 7.35
CA ASP A 72 2.46 13.72 7.89
C ASP A 72 1.22 13.03 7.29
N PRO A 73 0.17 12.80 8.08
CA PRO A 73 -1.06 12.28 7.52
C PRO A 73 -1.48 13.19 6.37
N PRO A 74 -1.87 12.62 5.22
CA PRO A 74 -2.27 13.40 4.07
C PRO A 74 -3.36 14.38 4.52
N ARG A 75 -3.13 15.67 4.30
CA ARG A 75 -4.12 16.69 4.62
C ARG A 75 -5.28 16.55 3.65
N PRO A 76 -6.54 16.59 4.12
CA PRO A 76 -7.67 16.59 3.23
C PRO A 76 -7.58 17.84 2.34
N ILE A 77 -7.71 17.62 1.04
CA ILE A 77 -7.77 18.70 0.04
C ILE A 77 -9.25 18.88 -0.30
N GLU A 78 -9.78 20.04 0.03
CA GLU A 78 -11.11 20.46 -0.41
C GLU A 78 -10.97 21.33 -1.65
N PHE A 79 -11.68 20.99 -2.70
CA PHE A 79 -11.68 21.79 -3.92
C PHE A 79 -13.06 21.75 -4.59
N THR A 80 -13.40 22.82 -5.25
CA THR A 80 -14.57 22.89 -6.10
C THR A 80 -14.16 22.66 -7.55
N THR A 81 -14.89 21.80 -8.24
CA THR A 81 -14.72 21.61 -9.68
C THR A 81 -15.75 22.47 -10.41
N PRO A 82 -15.35 23.58 -11.03
CA PRO A 82 -16.29 24.36 -11.85
C PRO A 82 -16.76 23.49 -13.01
N VAL A 83 -18.05 23.60 -13.31
CA VAL A 83 -18.64 22.96 -14.48
C VAL A 83 -18.11 23.69 -15.72
N PRO A 84 -17.55 22.99 -16.71
CA PRO A 84 -17.10 23.64 -17.94
C PRO A 84 -18.27 24.33 -18.66
N ALA A 85 -17.95 25.39 -19.40
CA ALA A 85 -18.98 26.11 -20.16
C ALA A 85 -19.71 25.20 -21.17
N GLY A 86 -21.03 25.29 -21.22
CA GLY A 86 -21.86 24.47 -22.12
C GLY A 86 -22.10 23.02 -21.64
N VAL A 87 -21.64 22.64 -20.46
CA VAL A 87 -21.86 21.33 -19.84
C VAL A 87 -23.08 21.42 -18.92
N VAL A 88 -24.02 20.51 -19.05
CA VAL A 88 -25.26 20.46 -18.26
C VAL A 88 -25.28 19.31 -17.25
N PHE A 89 -24.43 18.31 -17.45
CA PHE A 89 -24.36 17.14 -16.58
C PHE A 89 -22.90 16.62 -16.50
N ILE A 90 -22.44 16.34 -15.29
CA ILE A 90 -21.16 15.67 -15.02
C ILE A 90 -21.46 14.33 -14.36
N ASP A 91 -21.02 13.24 -14.99
CA ASP A 91 -21.05 11.92 -14.37
C ASP A 91 -19.85 11.75 -13.41
N THR A 92 -19.90 10.74 -12.60
CA THR A 92 -18.97 10.45 -11.49
C THR A 92 -17.50 10.77 -11.80
N PRO A 93 -16.91 11.82 -11.21
CA PRO A 93 -15.50 12.15 -11.39
C PRO A 93 -14.59 11.05 -10.83
N LYS A 94 -13.46 10.85 -11.48
CA LYS A 94 -12.42 9.90 -11.09
C LYS A 94 -11.08 10.59 -10.97
N ILE A 95 -10.48 10.51 -9.79
CA ILE A 95 -9.12 10.98 -9.58
C ILE A 95 -8.11 9.96 -10.15
N SER A 96 -7.05 10.44 -10.75
CA SER A 96 -5.94 9.60 -11.22
C SER A 96 -5.20 8.93 -10.05
N PRO A 97 -4.61 7.76 -10.23
CA PRO A 97 -3.84 7.07 -9.18
C PRO A 97 -2.71 7.91 -8.57
N ASP A 98 -2.10 8.81 -9.34
CA ASP A 98 -1.08 9.76 -8.84
C ASP A 98 -1.66 10.96 -8.09
N GLY A 99 -2.99 11.08 -8.03
CA GLY A 99 -3.69 12.14 -7.31
C GLY A 99 -3.62 13.53 -7.97
N ARG A 100 -3.23 13.62 -9.25
CA ARG A 100 -2.96 14.93 -9.90
C ARG A 100 -4.03 15.38 -10.88
N THR A 101 -4.86 14.47 -11.39
CA THR A 101 -5.81 14.77 -12.46
C THR A 101 -7.16 14.15 -12.17
N ILE A 102 -8.24 14.88 -12.47
CA ILE A 102 -9.60 14.35 -12.45
C ILE A 102 -10.03 14.07 -13.89
N ALA A 103 -10.64 12.91 -14.11
CA ALA A 103 -11.34 12.58 -15.34
C ALA A 103 -12.83 12.39 -15.06
N PHE A 104 -13.67 12.85 -15.97
CA PHE A 104 -15.12 12.67 -15.90
C PHE A 104 -15.72 12.64 -17.29
N SER A 105 -16.87 12.01 -17.42
CA SER A 105 -17.71 12.17 -18.61
C SER A 105 -18.76 13.26 -18.36
N SER A 106 -19.09 14.01 -19.37
CA SER A 106 -20.12 15.03 -19.28
C SER A 106 -20.94 15.11 -20.56
N ALA A 107 -22.18 15.56 -20.41
CA ALA A 107 -23.05 15.86 -21.54
C ALA A 107 -23.16 17.37 -21.73
N ASP A 108 -23.14 17.82 -22.99
CA ASP A 108 -23.41 19.19 -23.35
C ASP A 108 -24.96 19.41 -23.52
N THR A 109 -25.34 20.61 -23.89
CA THR A 109 -26.75 20.98 -24.11
C THR A 109 -27.46 20.19 -25.23
N SER A 110 -26.70 19.55 -26.14
CA SER A 110 -27.22 18.66 -27.18
C SER A 110 -27.36 17.21 -26.69
N GLY A 111 -26.88 16.90 -25.48
CA GLY A 111 -26.81 15.55 -24.94
C GLY A 111 -25.58 14.77 -25.39
N ALA A 112 -24.66 15.37 -26.15
CA ALA A 112 -23.45 14.71 -26.59
C ALA A 112 -22.47 14.54 -25.40
N GLN A 113 -22.16 13.28 -25.11
CA GLN A 113 -21.23 12.95 -24.03
C GLN A 113 -19.77 12.92 -24.52
N ARG A 114 -18.85 13.42 -23.70
CA ARG A 114 -17.41 13.38 -23.95
C ARG A 114 -16.64 13.18 -22.65
N LEU A 115 -15.40 12.68 -22.76
CA LEU A 115 -14.46 12.69 -21.63
C LEU A 115 -13.82 14.06 -21.49
N TRP A 116 -13.68 14.46 -20.25
CA TRP A 116 -12.99 15.66 -19.82
C TRP A 116 -11.92 15.29 -18.80
N ILE A 117 -10.85 16.04 -18.82
CA ILE A 117 -9.82 15.96 -17.80
C ILE A 117 -9.51 17.36 -17.25
N ARG A 118 -9.16 17.40 -15.97
CA ARG A 118 -8.73 18.61 -15.26
C ARG A 118 -7.57 18.29 -14.34
N PRO A 119 -6.38 18.88 -14.57
CA PRO A 119 -5.30 18.85 -13.58
C PRO A 119 -5.76 19.53 -12.27
N LEU A 120 -5.35 19.02 -11.12
CA LEU A 120 -5.75 19.59 -9.82
C LEU A 120 -5.08 20.94 -9.52
N ASP A 121 -3.98 21.22 -10.18
CA ASP A 121 -3.26 22.51 -10.13
C ASP A 121 -3.82 23.54 -11.12
N SER A 122 -4.88 23.20 -11.88
CA SER A 122 -5.54 24.07 -12.84
C SER A 122 -7.05 24.18 -12.55
N LEU A 123 -7.64 25.32 -12.85
CA LEU A 123 -9.09 25.53 -12.84
C LEU A 123 -9.74 25.16 -14.17
N GLU A 124 -8.96 24.95 -15.21
CA GLU A 124 -9.45 24.68 -16.55
C GLU A 124 -9.60 23.17 -16.79
N SER A 125 -10.76 22.80 -17.30
CA SER A 125 -11.04 21.45 -17.81
C SER A 125 -10.92 21.46 -19.31
N ARG A 126 -10.37 20.41 -19.90
CA ARG A 126 -10.34 20.22 -21.35
C ARG A 126 -11.05 18.93 -21.77
N ALA A 127 -11.80 18.99 -22.85
CA ALA A 127 -12.39 17.83 -23.47
C ALA A 127 -11.31 17.00 -24.19
N LEU A 128 -11.40 15.68 -24.09
CA LEU A 128 -10.61 14.77 -24.93
C LEU A 128 -11.35 14.59 -26.28
N THR A 129 -10.66 14.90 -27.36
CA THR A 129 -11.19 14.70 -28.73
C THR A 129 -11.36 13.21 -29.02
N ASN A 130 -12.29 12.88 -29.93
CA ASN A 130 -12.60 11.50 -30.33
C ASN A 130 -13.12 10.62 -29.16
N THR A 131 -13.79 11.23 -28.20
CA THR A 131 -14.41 10.53 -27.06
C THR A 131 -15.92 10.72 -27.01
N GLU A 132 -16.55 10.91 -28.19
CA GLU A 132 -17.99 11.01 -28.29
C GLU A 132 -18.68 9.75 -27.76
N ASN A 133 -19.84 9.94 -27.14
CA ASN A 133 -20.63 8.89 -26.48
C ASN A 133 -19.88 8.13 -25.38
N ALA A 134 -18.83 8.75 -24.81
CA ALA A 134 -18.05 8.14 -23.76
C ALA A 134 -18.86 7.97 -22.47
N GLY A 135 -18.89 6.75 -21.96
CA GLY A 135 -19.34 6.43 -20.61
C GLY A 135 -18.29 6.80 -19.55
N ARG A 136 -18.48 6.26 -18.36
CA ARG A 136 -17.59 6.51 -17.21
C ARG A 136 -16.16 6.07 -17.49
N PRO A 137 -15.17 6.92 -17.25
CA PRO A 137 -13.77 6.55 -17.40
C PRO A 137 -13.25 5.70 -16.22
N CYS A 138 -12.28 4.84 -16.50
CA CYS A 138 -11.40 4.29 -15.48
C CYS A 138 -9.94 4.54 -15.85
N TRP A 139 -9.14 4.90 -14.83
CA TRP A 139 -7.73 5.21 -15.00
C TRP A 139 -6.87 3.96 -15.15
N SER A 140 -5.85 4.04 -15.99
CA SER A 140 -4.74 3.10 -15.93
C SER A 140 -3.92 3.32 -14.64
N PRO A 141 -3.29 2.28 -14.08
CA PRO A 141 -2.50 2.40 -12.85
C PRO A 141 -1.35 3.39 -12.91
N ASP A 142 -0.81 3.66 -14.10
CA ASP A 142 0.26 4.63 -14.37
C ASP A 142 -0.25 6.05 -14.63
N SER A 143 -1.55 6.29 -14.48
CA SER A 143 -2.22 7.60 -14.71
C SER A 143 -2.08 8.16 -16.13
N ARG A 144 -1.69 7.34 -17.12
CA ARG A 144 -1.41 7.81 -18.48
C ARG A 144 -2.55 7.57 -19.47
N PHE A 145 -3.47 6.67 -19.15
CA PHE A 145 -4.57 6.29 -20.02
C PHE A 145 -5.90 6.29 -19.27
N LEU A 146 -6.95 6.52 -20.04
CA LEU A 146 -8.33 6.30 -19.61
C LEU A 146 -8.95 5.20 -20.48
N ALA A 147 -9.55 4.19 -19.85
CA ALA A 147 -10.45 3.27 -20.53
C ALA A 147 -11.89 3.73 -20.33
N PHE A 148 -12.73 3.56 -21.35
CA PHE A 148 -14.11 4.01 -21.37
C PHE A 148 -14.93 3.23 -22.39
N MET A 149 -16.23 3.14 -22.13
CA MET A 149 -17.19 2.58 -23.08
C MET A 149 -17.66 3.66 -24.05
N SER A 150 -17.68 3.35 -25.34
CA SER A 150 -18.24 4.21 -26.38
C SER A 150 -18.64 3.36 -27.57
N ASP A 151 -19.83 3.61 -28.10
CA ASP A 151 -20.38 2.99 -29.33
C ASP A 151 -20.30 1.45 -29.34
N GLY A 152 -20.63 0.82 -28.22
CA GLY A 152 -20.61 -0.64 -28.09
C GLY A 152 -19.21 -1.25 -27.97
N LYS A 153 -18.21 -0.46 -27.58
CA LYS A 153 -16.81 -0.88 -27.46
C LYS A 153 -16.20 -0.36 -26.18
N LEU A 154 -15.33 -1.17 -25.59
CA LEU A 154 -14.36 -0.70 -24.63
C LEU A 154 -13.16 -0.14 -25.39
N LYS A 155 -12.85 1.13 -25.15
CA LYS A 155 -11.75 1.86 -25.79
C LYS A 155 -10.78 2.36 -24.72
N LYS A 156 -9.56 2.70 -25.11
CA LYS A 156 -8.60 3.44 -24.27
C LYS A 156 -8.03 4.62 -25.04
N ILE A 157 -7.72 5.71 -24.32
CA ILE A 157 -7.12 6.93 -24.86
C ILE A 157 -6.05 7.44 -23.90
N GLY A 158 -4.96 8.01 -24.44
CA GLY A 158 -3.97 8.72 -23.63
C GLY A 158 -4.53 10.02 -23.07
N ILE A 159 -4.12 10.42 -21.89
CA ILE A 159 -4.53 11.70 -21.30
C ILE A 159 -4.08 12.89 -22.12
N ASP A 160 -3.02 12.76 -22.92
CA ASP A 160 -2.56 13.80 -23.84
C ASP A 160 -3.45 13.95 -25.08
N GLY A 161 -4.38 13.03 -25.27
CA GLY A 161 -5.28 12.95 -26.43
C GLY A 161 -4.80 11.96 -27.48
N GLY A 162 -5.26 12.19 -28.71
CA GLY A 162 -4.97 11.32 -29.85
C GLY A 162 -6.13 10.36 -30.19
N PRO A 163 -5.93 9.41 -31.11
CA PRO A 163 -6.97 8.47 -31.50
C PRO A 163 -7.18 7.41 -30.39
N PRO A 164 -8.41 7.14 -29.98
CA PRO A 164 -8.70 6.07 -29.04
C PRO A 164 -8.47 4.70 -29.71
N GLN A 165 -7.96 3.77 -28.93
CA GLN A 165 -7.72 2.39 -29.35
C GLN A 165 -8.85 1.50 -28.83
N THR A 166 -9.45 0.70 -29.71
CA THR A 166 -10.43 -0.31 -29.30
C THR A 166 -9.73 -1.47 -28.60
N ILE A 167 -10.23 -1.83 -27.43
CA ILE A 167 -9.77 -2.98 -26.64
C ILE A 167 -10.62 -4.20 -26.98
N CYS A 168 -11.95 -4.06 -26.92
CA CYS A 168 -12.88 -5.13 -27.25
C CYS A 168 -14.28 -4.58 -27.57
N GLU A 169 -15.12 -5.42 -28.16
CA GLU A 169 -16.56 -5.17 -28.26
C GLU A 169 -17.20 -5.34 -26.86
N SER A 170 -18.13 -4.47 -26.53
CA SER A 170 -18.89 -4.55 -25.28
C SER A 170 -20.18 -3.77 -25.37
N LYS A 171 -21.27 -4.39 -24.95
CA LYS A 171 -22.59 -3.74 -24.85
C LYS A 171 -22.78 -3.00 -23.52
N SER A 172 -21.79 -3.03 -22.64
CA SER A 172 -21.83 -2.35 -21.35
C SER A 172 -21.82 -0.83 -21.52
N ARG A 173 -22.42 -0.15 -20.57
CA ARG A 173 -22.23 1.29 -20.31
C ARG A 173 -21.75 1.56 -18.89
N GLY A 174 -21.41 0.48 -18.19
CA GLY A 174 -21.10 0.50 -16.77
C GLY A 174 -19.70 0.99 -16.44
N ASP A 175 -19.34 0.70 -15.22
CA ASP A 175 -18.06 1.05 -14.64
C ASP A 175 -16.97 0.03 -14.95
N GLY A 176 -15.71 0.47 -14.84
CA GLY A 176 -14.55 -0.40 -14.96
C GLY A 176 -13.50 -0.10 -13.93
N SER A 177 -12.57 -1.05 -13.78
CA SER A 177 -11.38 -0.93 -12.95
C SER A 177 -10.19 -1.53 -13.68
N TRP A 178 -9.11 -0.78 -13.73
CA TRP A 178 -7.89 -1.19 -14.42
C TRP A 178 -6.82 -1.62 -13.40
N GLY A 179 -6.48 -2.90 -13.41
CA GLY A 179 -5.52 -3.48 -12.46
C GLY A 179 -4.07 -3.28 -12.88
N THR A 180 -3.18 -3.34 -11.91
CA THR A 180 -1.72 -3.14 -12.07
C THR A 180 -1.05 -4.15 -13.01
N LYS A 181 -1.71 -5.27 -13.30
CA LYS A 181 -1.21 -6.33 -14.20
C LYS A 181 -1.73 -6.19 -15.64
N GLY A 182 -2.27 -5.03 -16.01
CA GLY A 182 -2.76 -4.75 -17.35
C GLY A 182 -4.07 -5.47 -17.69
N THR A 183 -4.87 -5.82 -16.70
CA THR A 183 -6.21 -6.37 -16.86
C THR A 183 -7.25 -5.29 -16.56
N ILE A 184 -8.30 -5.23 -17.35
CA ILE A 184 -9.45 -4.34 -17.13
C ILE A 184 -10.65 -5.20 -16.75
N LEU A 185 -11.22 -4.93 -15.60
CA LEU A 185 -12.56 -5.41 -15.20
C LEU A 185 -13.60 -4.39 -15.61
N PHE A 186 -14.76 -4.84 -16.01
CA PHE A 186 -15.88 -3.95 -16.33
C PHE A 186 -17.21 -4.68 -16.15
N ASP A 187 -18.23 -3.89 -15.91
CA ASP A 187 -19.61 -4.42 -15.85
C ASP A 187 -19.99 -4.96 -17.21
N GLY A 188 -20.72 -6.06 -17.24
CA GLY A 188 -21.47 -6.48 -18.41
C GLY A 188 -22.74 -5.65 -18.60
N THR A 189 -23.77 -6.22 -19.21
CA THR A 189 -25.13 -5.65 -19.13
C THR A 189 -25.68 -5.84 -17.72
N PRO A 190 -26.76 -5.16 -17.31
CA PRO A 190 -27.29 -5.27 -15.94
C PRO A 190 -27.62 -6.68 -15.47
N SER A 191 -27.76 -7.63 -16.38
CA SER A 191 -28.03 -9.04 -16.07
C SER A 191 -26.81 -9.95 -16.26
N ASP A 192 -25.63 -9.37 -16.51
CA ASP A 192 -24.40 -10.12 -16.75
C ASP A 192 -23.51 -10.17 -15.51
N SER A 193 -22.51 -11.05 -15.59
CA SER A 193 -21.38 -11.07 -14.64
C SER A 193 -20.40 -9.93 -14.91
N VAL A 194 -19.50 -9.66 -13.97
CA VAL A 194 -18.31 -8.86 -14.24
C VAL A 194 -17.47 -9.56 -15.29
N LEU A 195 -17.03 -8.80 -16.29
CA LEU A 195 -16.15 -9.25 -17.36
C LEU A 195 -14.74 -8.75 -17.16
N TRP A 196 -13.77 -9.45 -17.73
CA TRP A 196 -12.39 -8.99 -17.78
C TRP A 196 -11.82 -9.11 -19.20
N VAL A 197 -10.85 -8.25 -19.50
CA VAL A 197 -10.09 -8.30 -20.77
C VAL A 197 -8.67 -7.78 -20.51
N SER A 198 -7.72 -8.18 -21.35
CA SER A 198 -6.40 -7.56 -21.35
C SER A 198 -6.48 -6.12 -21.87
N ALA A 199 -5.77 -5.19 -21.24
CA ALA A 199 -5.65 -3.80 -21.75
C ALA A 199 -4.94 -3.72 -23.12
N GLY A 200 -4.27 -4.79 -23.55
CA GLY A 200 -3.72 -4.96 -24.89
C GLY A 200 -4.77 -5.34 -25.94
N GLY A 201 -5.98 -5.68 -25.52
CA GLY A 201 -7.06 -6.14 -26.37
C GLY A 201 -7.31 -7.64 -26.26
N GLY A 202 -8.41 -8.09 -26.85
CA GLY A 202 -8.81 -9.50 -26.88
C GLY A 202 -10.31 -9.71 -26.73
N THR A 203 -10.71 -10.97 -26.55
CA THR A 203 -12.11 -11.33 -26.28
C THR A 203 -12.37 -11.25 -24.79
N PRO A 204 -13.41 -10.50 -24.35
CA PRO A 204 -13.80 -10.47 -22.96
C PRO A 204 -14.21 -11.86 -22.45
N ALA A 205 -13.88 -12.14 -21.18
CA ALA A 205 -14.30 -13.35 -20.51
C ALA A 205 -14.93 -13.03 -19.15
N PRO A 206 -15.84 -13.88 -18.64
CA PRO A 206 -16.42 -13.71 -17.33
C PRO A 206 -15.33 -13.75 -16.22
N ALA A 207 -15.36 -12.76 -15.32
CA ALA A 207 -14.56 -12.74 -14.09
C ALA A 207 -15.32 -13.28 -12.90
N THR A 208 -16.66 -13.32 -12.98
CA THR A 208 -17.55 -13.80 -11.92
C THR A 208 -18.64 -14.69 -12.52
N ARG A 209 -19.35 -15.36 -11.63
CA ARG A 209 -20.60 -16.06 -11.96
C ARG A 209 -21.73 -15.47 -11.12
N ILE A 210 -22.93 -15.36 -11.72
CA ILE A 210 -24.12 -14.90 -11.03
C ILE A 210 -24.67 -16.03 -10.18
N ASP A 211 -24.82 -15.79 -8.91
CA ASP A 211 -25.39 -16.74 -7.95
C ASP A 211 -26.92 -16.67 -7.93
N ARG A 212 -27.53 -17.24 -8.94
CA ARG A 212 -29.00 -17.25 -9.08
C ARG A 212 -29.71 -18.01 -7.96
N ALA A 213 -29.02 -18.97 -7.32
CA ALA A 213 -29.58 -19.69 -6.18
C ALA A 213 -29.81 -18.77 -4.98
N ASN A 214 -28.97 -17.75 -4.81
CA ASN A 214 -29.13 -16.70 -3.80
C ASN A 214 -29.84 -15.45 -4.32
N GLY A 215 -30.54 -15.54 -5.45
CA GLY A 215 -31.38 -14.48 -5.98
C GLY A 215 -30.63 -13.39 -6.70
N GLU A 216 -29.36 -13.59 -7.07
CA GLU A 216 -28.63 -12.61 -7.87
C GLU A 216 -29.18 -12.52 -9.30
N THR A 217 -29.28 -11.30 -9.78
CA THR A 217 -29.73 -10.98 -11.15
C THR A 217 -28.59 -10.54 -12.04
N GLY A 218 -27.49 -10.01 -11.46
CA GLY A 218 -26.32 -9.53 -12.17
C GLY A 218 -25.18 -9.16 -11.21
N SER A 219 -24.10 -8.63 -11.75
CA SER A 219 -22.98 -8.12 -10.98
C SER A 219 -22.56 -6.74 -11.48
N ALA A 220 -22.06 -5.88 -10.60
CA ALA A 220 -21.70 -4.52 -10.95
C ALA A 220 -20.51 -3.98 -10.12
N TRP A 221 -19.96 -2.88 -10.63
CA TRP A 221 -18.97 -2.01 -9.98
C TRP A 221 -17.72 -2.74 -9.48
N PRO A 222 -17.01 -3.41 -10.38
CA PRO A 222 -15.78 -4.06 -10.03
C PRO A 222 -14.71 -3.02 -9.64
N HIS A 223 -13.94 -3.33 -8.59
CA HIS A 223 -12.83 -2.52 -8.14
C HIS A 223 -11.66 -3.40 -7.74
N PHE A 224 -10.51 -3.30 -8.42
CA PHE A 224 -9.33 -4.07 -8.08
C PHE A 224 -8.81 -3.73 -6.69
N LEU A 225 -8.37 -4.75 -5.98
CA LEU A 225 -7.53 -4.60 -4.80
C LEU A 225 -6.06 -4.37 -5.23
N PRO A 226 -5.20 -3.85 -4.34
CA PRO A 226 -3.82 -3.47 -4.69
C PRO A 226 -2.96 -4.59 -5.28
N ASP A 227 -3.29 -5.84 -5.01
CA ASP A 227 -2.56 -7.00 -5.52
C ASP A 227 -2.77 -7.24 -7.04
N GLY A 228 -3.76 -6.55 -7.64
CA GLY A 228 -4.12 -6.68 -9.06
C GLY A 228 -4.60 -8.08 -9.46
N ARG A 229 -5.14 -8.83 -8.49
CA ARG A 229 -5.72 -10.17 -8.66
C ARG A 229 -7.11 -10.26 -8.06
N HIS A 230 -7.25 -9.86 -6.80
CA HIS A 230 -8.54 -9.83 -6.13
C HIS A 230 -9.26 -8.53 -6.44
N PHE A 231 -10.57 -8.57 -6.40
CA PHE A 231 -11.40 -7.40 -6.69
C PHE A 231 -12.70 -7.43 -5.91
N LEU A 232 -13.15 -6.26 -5.51
CA LEU A 232 -14.48 -6.05 -4.94
C LEU A 232 -15.50 -5.99 -6.08
N PHE A 233 -16.71 -6.46 -5.83
CA PHE A 233 -17.85 -6.28 -6.74
C PHE A 233 -19.17 -6.44 -5.99
N LEU A 234 -20.26 -5.98 -6.58
CA LEU A 234 -21.59 -6.24 -6.06
C LEU A 234 -22.29 -7.35 -6.86
N GLY A 235 -22.82 -8.34 -6.14
CA GLY A 235 -23.86 -9.22 -6.64
C GLY A 235 -25.20 -8.51 -6.46
N LEU A 236 -25.83 -8.12 -7.57
CA LEU A 236 -27.10 -7.39 -7.56
C LEU A 236 -28.27 -8.36 -7.41
N THR A 237 -29.29 -7.94 -6.68
CA THR A 237 -30.57 -8.67 -6.59
C THR A 237 -31.71 -7.77 -7.06
N ALA A 238 -32.91 -8.36 -7.20
CA ALA A 238 -34.11 -7.59 -7.51
C ALA A 238 -34.47 -6.55 -6.43
N LYS A 239 -33.95 -6.72 -5.22
CA LYS A 239 -34.11 -5.80 -4.11
C LYS A 239 -32.75 -5.19 -3.77
N PRO A 240 -32.52 -3.90 -3.99
CA PRO A 240 -31.23 -3.27 -3.72
C PRO A 240 -30.71 -3.50 -2.29
N ASP A 241 -31.59 -3.51 -1.29
CA ASP A 241 -31.24 -3.73 0.12
C ASP A 241 -30.73 -5.15 0.42
N GLU A 242 -30.89 -6.06 -0.53
CA GLU A 242 -30.46 -7.46 -0.42
C GLU A 242 -29.26 -7.77 -1.32
N SER A 243 -28.60 -6.77 -1.87
CA SER A 243 -27.38 -6.95 -2.67
C SER A 243 -26.22 -7.44 -1.83
N TYR A 244 -25.22 -8.02 -2.48
CA TYR A 244 -24.07 -8.68 -1.84
C TYR A 244 -22.76 -7.99 -2.20
N LEU A 245 -22.03 -7.50 -1.19
CA LEU A 245 -20.65 -7.11 -1.37
C LEU A 245 -19.77 -8.36 -1.33
N LYS A 246 -19.00 -8.57 -2.38
CA LYS A 246 -18.18 -9.77 -2.59
C LYS A 246 -16.75 -9.44 -3.00
N VAL A 247 -15.84 -10.38 -2.73
CA VAL A 247 -14.48 -10.41 -3.28
C VAL A 247 -14.39 -11.54 -4.28
N GLY A 248 -13.93 -11.25 -5.48
CA GLY A 248 -13.61 -12.22 -6.52
C GLY A 248 -12.10 -12.40 -6.70
N ASP A 249 -11.70 -13.48 -7.33
CA ASP A 249 -10.33 -13.82 -7.64
C ASP A 249 -10.20 -14.14 -9.14
N LEU A 250 -9.39 -13.40 -9.89
CA LEU A 250 -9.17 -13.63 -11.32
C LEU A 250 -8.52 -14.97 -11.67
N LYS A 251 -7.90 -15.64 -10.71
CA LYS A 251 -7.22 -16.92 -10.93
C LYS A 251 -8.04 -18.14 -10.55
N SER A 252 -9.18 -17.93 -9.95
CA SER A 252 -10.07 -19.01 -9.52
C SER A 252 -11.53 -18.55 -9.48
N ASP A 253 -12.45 -19.49 -9.54
CA ASP A 253 -13.90 -19.21 -9.37
C ASP A 253 -14.27 -18.89 -7.89
N LYS A 254 -13.27 -18.68 -7.02
CA LYS A 254 -13.52 -18.43 -5.59
C LYS A 254 -14.08 -17.03 -5.40
N VAL A 255 -15.23 -16.99 -4.76
CA VAL A 255 -15.92 -15.76 -4.35
C VAL A 255 -16.13 -15.78 -2.85
N VAL A 256 -15.79 -14.69 -2.17
CA VAL A 256 -16.02 -14.50 -0.74
C VAL A 256 -17.09 -13.46 -0.55
N LEU A 257 -18.15 -13.82 0.18
CA LEU A 257 -19.18 -12.88 0.62
C LEU A 257 -18.63 -12.08 1.80
N LEU A 258 -18.58 -10.77 1.69
CA LEU A 258 -18.20 -9.88 2.79
C LEU A 258 -19.41 -9.41 3.59
N GLN A 259 -20.44 -8.92 2.90
CA GLN A 259 -21.61 -8.33 3.55
C GLN A 259 -22.81 -8.32 2.63
N LYS A 260 -24.03 -8.39 3.23
CA LYS A 260 -25.31 -8.18 2.57
C LYS A 260 -25.84 -6.80 2.93
N GLY A 261 -26.46 -6.09 1.99
CA GLY A 261 -27.09 -4.79 2.25
C GLY A 261 -27.25 -3.93 1.00
N ASN A 262 -27.69 -2.70 1.23
CA ASN A 262 -27.77 -1.68 0.19
C ASN A 262 -26.41 -0.99 0.08
N PHE A 263 -25.74 -1.19 -1.02
CA PHE A 263 -24.46 -0.58 -1.30
C PHE A 263 -24.56 0.29 -2.55
N SER A 264 -23.91 1.43 -2.49
CA SER A 264 -23.52 2.15 -3.69
C SER A 264 -22.26 1.50 -4.28
N ARG A 265 -21.69 2.10 -5.28
CA ARG A 265 -20.34 1.80 -5.74
C ARG A 265 -19.35 1.76 -4.58
N ILE A 266 -18.49 0.75 -4.57
CA ILE A 266 -17.51 0.51 -3.53
C ILE A 266 -16.13 0.70 -4.15
N GLU A 267 -15.27 1.41 -3.44
CA GLU A 267 -13.87 1.63 -3.81
C GLU A 267 -12.96 1.25 -2.64
N TYR A 268 -11.81 0.66 -2.95
CA TYR A 268 -10.75 0.46 -1.97
C TYR A 268 -9.93 1.74 -1.87
N ALA A 269 -9.64 2.15 -0.65
CA ALA A 269 -8.80 3.29 -0.35
C ALA A 269 -7.64 2.86 0.59
N GLU A 270 -6.41 3.21 0.18
CA GLU A 270 -5.25 3.03 1.04
C GLU A 270 -5.39 3.83 2.35
N PRO A 271 -4.88 3.35 3.49
CA PRO A 271 -4.07 2.14 3.69
C PRO A 271 -4.86 0.88 4.11
N GLY A 272 -6.12 0.73 3.78
CA GLY A 272 -6.92 -0.45 4.13
C GLY A 272 -8.35 -0.11 4.53
N TYR A 273 -9.04 0.58 3.65
CA TYR A 273 -10.45 0.90 3.81
C TYR A 273 -11.24 0.57 2.54
N ILE A 274 -12.47 0.13 2.71
CA ILE A 274 -13.49 0.19 1.67
C ILE A 274 -14.38 1.40 1.92
N VAL A 275 -14.63 2.16 0.87
CA VAL A 275 -15.43 3.40 0.92
C VAL A 275 -16.67 3.21 0.05
N TYR A 276 -17.83 3.52 0.60
CA TYR A 276 -19.11 3.43 -0.11
C TYR A 276 -20.12 4.43 0.47
N ALA A 277 -21.09 4.85 -0.33
CA ALA A 277 -22.19 5.64 0.17
C ALA A 277 -23.35 4.73 0.60
N ARG A 278 -23.96 5.04 1.71
CA ARG A 278 -25.17 4.41 2.21
C ARG A 278 -26.12 5.48 2.71
N GLU A 279 -27.36 5.47 2.21
CA GLU A 279 -28.35 6.52 2.45
C GLU A 279 -27.80 7.89 2.02
N ARG A 280 -27.39 8.76 2.94
CA ARG A 280 -26.79 10.08 2.65
C ARG A 280 -25.41 10.26 3.26
N ALA A 281 -24.82 9.18 3.73
CA ALA A 281 -23.51 9.19 4.38
C ALA A 281 -22.47 8.48 3.51
N LEU A 282 -21.27 9.03 3.44
CA LEU A 282 -20.09 8.34 2.95
C LEU A 282 -19.48 7.56 4.14
N LEU A 283 -19.37 6.26 3.99
CA LEU A 283 -18.83 5.35 5.00
C LEU A 283 -17.47 4.86 4.59
N ALA A 284 -16.56 4.75 5.56
CA ALA A 284 -15.27 4.12 5.42
C ALA A 284 -15.17 2.98 6.44
N GLN A 285 -15.00 1.76 5.97
CA GLN A 285 -14.88 0.56 6.79
C GLN A 285 -13.48 -0.01 6.65
N ARG A 286 -12.85 -0.39 7.76
CA ARG A 286 -11.55 -1.09 7.71
C ARG A 286 -11.67 -2.40 6.94
N PHE A 287 -10.71 -2.63 6.07
CA PHE A 287 -10.65 -3.81 5.21
C PHE A 287 -9.21 -4.25 5.03
N ASP A 288 -8.92 -5.50 5.39
CA ASP A 288 -7.61 -6.09 5.12
C ASP A 288 -7.62 -6.72 3.72
N ALA A 289 -6.95 -6.07 2.78
CA ALA A 289 -6.83 -6.55 1.41
C ALA A 289 -5.82 -7.71 1.24
N ARG A 290 -5.15 -8.13 2.31
CA ARG A 290 -4.10 -9.17 2.27
C ARG A 290 -4.58 -10.55 2.71
N GLY A 291 -5.74 -10.66 3.33
CA GLY A 291 -6.29 -11.96 3.72
C GLY A 291 -7.34 -11.89 4.80
#